data_b0ffc52e2b172352819ed28dc8b14373
#
_entry.id   b0ffc52e2b172352819ed28dc8b14373
#
_cell.length_a   1.000
_cell.length_b   1.000
_cell.length_c   1.000
_cell.angle_alpha   90.00
_cell.angle_beta   90.00
_cell.angle_gamma   90.00
#
_symmetry.space_group_name_H-M   'P 1'
#
loop_
_entity.id
_entity.type
_entity.pdbx_description
1 polymer ?
#
loop_
_entity_poly.entity_id
_entity_poly.type
_entity_poly.pdbx_seq_one_letter_code
_entity_poly.pdbx_strand_id
1 'polypeptide(L)' 'MNIYVSGLSYRINDDDLRQLFEEYGEITSAKVITDRETGRSRGFGFVEMANNEEAQRAIDELTGAEYD' A
#
# COMPACT_ATOMS: atom_id res chain seq x y z
N MET A 1 -4.37 -4.61 10.32
CA MET A 1 -4.10 -5.57 9.21
C MET A 1 -3.00 -5.02 8.32
N ASN A 2 -2.00 -5.83 8.05
CA ASN A 2 -0.91 -5.45 7.15
C ASN A 2 -1.25 -5.92 5.73
N ILE A 3 -1.17 -5.01 4.79
CA ILE A 3 -1.51 -5.29 3.40
C ILE A 3 -0.24 -5.17 2.55
N TYR A 4 0.07 -6.21 1.82
CA TYR A 4 1.14 -6.19 0.83
C TYR A 4 0.54 -5.72 -0.50
N VAL A 5 1.14 -4.68 -1.08
CA VAL A 5 0.66 -4.09 -2.33
C VAL A 5 1.75 -4.22 -3.39
N SER A 6 1.40 -4.80 -4.52
CA SER A 6 2.33 -4.97 -5.63
C SER A 6 1.78 -4.32 -6.90
N GLY A 7 2.59 -4.32 -7.96
CA GLY A 7 2.18 -3.71 -9.21
C GLY A 7 2.11 -2.20 -9.18
N LEU A 8 2.85 -1.57 -8.27
CA LEU A 8 2.87 -0.11 -8.13
C LEU A 8 3.73 0.52 -9.22
N SER A 9 3.35 1.72 -9.63
CA SER A 9 4.19 2.53 -10.50
C SER A 9 5.48 2.91 -9.76
N TYR A 10 6.58 2.97 -10.49
CA TYR A 10 7.86 3.39 -9.93
C TYR A 10 7.86 4.85 -9.43
N ARG A 11 6.84 5.61 -9.78
CA ARG A 11 6.68 7.01 -9.37
C ARG A 11 5.89 7.18 -8.09
N ILE A 12 5.28 6.12 -7.59
CA ILE A 12 4.48 6.18 -6.36
C ILE A 12 5.41 6.25 -5.15
N ASN A 13 5.16 7.23 -4.27
CA ASN A 13 5.85 7.35 -3.00
C ASN A 13 4.92 6.92 -1.85
N ASP A 14 5.39 7.06 -0.60
CA ASP A 14 4.62 6.67 0.57
C ASP A 14 3.30 7.43 0.68
N ASP A 15 3.32 8.72 0.38
CA ASP A 15 2.11 9.54 0.44
C ASP A 15 1.08 9.12 -0.60
N ASP A 16 1.53 8.80 -1.81
CA ASP A 16 0.65 8.32 -2.87
C ASP A 16 0.00 6.99 -2.48
N LEU A 17 0.77 6.09 -1.92
CA LEU A 17 0.27 4.79 -1.47
C LEU A 17 -0.77 4.99 -0.37
N ARG A 18 -0.49 5.86 0.58
CA ARG A 18 -1.42 6.17 1.66
C ARG A 18 -2.72 6.72 1.12
N GLN A 19 -2.67 7.64 0.17
CA GLN A 19 -3.86 8.23 -0.42
C GLN A 19 -4.73 7.20 -1.13
N LEU A 20 -4.13 6.21 -1.76
CA LEU A 20 -4.88 5.14 -2.41
C LEU A 20 -5.74 4.37 -1.43
N PHE A 21 -5.25 4.16 -0.22
CA PHE A 21 -5.94 3.37 0.79
C PHE A 21 -6.80 4.21 1.74
N GLU A 22 -6.53 5.50 1.88
CA GLU A 22 -7.31 6.38 2.77
C GLU A 22 -8.78 6.46 2.38
N GLU A 23 -9.08 6.27 1.11
CA GLU A 23 -10.46 6.26 0.64
C GLU A 23 -11.28 5.12 1.25
N TYR A 24 -10.62 4.08 1.71
CA TYR A 24 -11.27 2.90 2.28
C TYR A 24 -11.32 2.92 3.80
N GLY A 25 -10.47 3.72 4.44
CA GLY A 25 -10.44 3.81 5.87
C GLY A 25 -9.15 4.44 6.40
N GLU A 26 -9.01 4.43 7.71
CA GLU A 26 -7.87 5.01 8.40
C GLU A 26 -6.61 4.19 8.17
N ILE A 27 -5.55 4.86 7.77
CA ILE A 27 -4.24 4.26 7.55
C ILE A 27 -3.35 4.52 8.75
N THR A 28 -2.84 3.46 9.36
CA THR A 28 -1.90 3.55 10.47
C THR A 28 -0.49 3.78 9.94
N SER A 29 -0.13 3.10 8.85
CA SER A 29 1.20 3.19 8.25
C SER A 29 1.12 2.84 6.78
N ALA A 30 1.95 3.50 5.98
CA ALA A 30 2.07 3.19 4.56
C ALA A 30 3.53 3.40 4.15
N LYS A 31 4.11 2.43 3.45
CA LYS A 31 5.50 2.51 3.04
C LYS A 31 5.71 1.80 1.71
N VAL A 32 6.35 2.50 0.78
CA VAL A 32 6.78 1.93 -0.50
C VAL A 32 8.22 1.47 -0.33
N ILE A 33 8.50 0.25 -0.79
CA ILE A 33 9.86 -0.29 -0.72
C ILE A 33 10.67 0.26 -1.89
N THR A 34 11.83 0.82 -1.57
CA THR A 34 12.71 1.42 -2.58
C THR A 34 14.05 0.71 -2.64
N ASP A 35 14.68 0.81 -3.80
CA ASP A 35 16.03 0.30 -3.99
C ASP A 35 17.03 1.28 -3.37
N ARG A 36 17.93 0.79 -2.55
CA ARG A 36 18.92 1.63 -1.87
C ARG A 36 19.94 2.24 -2.82
N GLU A 37 20.25 1.55 -3.91
CA GLU A 37 21.25 2.02 -4.86
C GLU A 37 20.74 3.10 -5.78
N THR A 38 19.50 2.94 -6.26
CA THR A 38 18.92 3.87 -7.23
C THR A 38 17.90 4.83 -6.63
N GLY A 39 17.38 4.50 -5.44
CA GLY A 39 16.33 5.28 -4.79
C GLY A 39 14.96 5.14 -5.44
N ARG A 40 14.83 4.21 -6.38
CA ARG A 40 13.56 3.99 -7.09
C ARG A 40 12.69 2.97 -6.37
N SER A 41 11.39 3.14 -6.50
CA SER A 41 10.42 2.17 -6.00
C SER A 41 10.64 0.82 -6.68
N ARG A 42 10.53 -0.26 -5.90
CA ARG A 42 10.62 -1.62 -6.45
C ARG A 42 9.28 -2.12 -6.95
N GLY A 43 8.26 -1.29 -6.94
CA GLY A 43 6.94 -1.64 -7.44
C GLY A 43 6.05 -2.32 -6.42
N PHE A 44 6.44 -2.32 -5.14
CA PHE A 44 5.62 -2.88 -4.08
C PHE A 44 5.81 -2.11 -2.78
N GLY A 45 4.87 -2.30 -1.87
CA GLY A 45 4.91 -1.64 -0.57
C GLY A 45 3.98 -2.31 0.42
N PHE A 46 3.90 -1.70 1.60
CA PHE A 46 3.05 -2.21 2.69
C PHE A 46 2.17 -1.09 3.22
N VAL A 47 0.93 -1.45 3.54
CA VAL A 47 -0.02 -0.54 4.18
C VAL A 47 -0.56 -1.22 5.41
N GLU A 48 -0.61 -0.51 6.54
CA GLU A 48 -1.23 -1.00 7.75
C GLU A 48 -2.50 -0.22 8.01
N MET A 49 -3.62 -0.94 8.13
CA MET A 49 -4.93 -0.37 8.43
C MET A 49 -5.44 -0.94 9.74
N ALA A 50 -6.01 -0.07 10.59
CA ALA A 50 -6.52 -0.47 11.88
C ALA A 50 -7.79 -1.31 11.78
N ASN A 51 -8.64 -1.02 10.79
CA ASN A 51 -9.92 -1.70 10.63
C ASN A 51 -9.80 -2.82 9.58
N ASN A 52 -10.04 -4.06 10.01
CA ASN A 52 -9.90 -5.22 9.12
C ASN A 52 -10.94 -5.24 8.00
N GLU A 53 -12.14 -4.78 8.26
CA GLU A 53 -13.20 -4.74 7.25
C GLU A 53 -12.88 -3.74 6.15
N GLU A 54 -12.39 -2.57 6.53
CA GLU A 54 -11.97 -1.55 5.58
C GLU A 54 -10.75 -2.02 4.78
N ALA A 55 -9.81 -2.69 5.44
CA ALA A 55 -8.64 -3.26 4.79
C ALA A 55 -9.04 -4.32 3.76
N GLN A 56 -9.97 -5.19 4.13
CA GLN A 56 -10.46 -6.22 3.21
C GLN A 56 -11.15 -5.60 1.99
N ARG A 57 -11.92 -4.56 2.20
CA ARG A 57 -12.58 -3.83 1.11
C ARG A 57 -11.54 -3.24 0.15
N ALA A 58 -10.49 -2.66 0.69
CA ALA A 58 -9.41 -2.11 -0.11
C ALA A 58 -8.75 -3.19 -0.97
N ILE A 59 -8.48 -4.35 -0.38
CA ILE A 59 -7.90 -5.49 -1.09
C ILE A 59 -8.82 -5.95 -2.22
N ASP A 60 -10.10 -6.06 -1.96
CA ASP A 60 -11.08 -6.53 -2.93
C ASP A 60 -11.23 -5.59 -4.12
N GLU A 61 -11.11 -4.29 -3.89
CA GLU A 61 -11.27 -3.29 -4.94
C GLU A 61 -9.97 -2.94 -5.65
N LEU A 62 -8.83 -3.10 -5.00
CA LEU A 62 -7.53 -2.78 -5.57
C LEU A 62 -6.85 -4.05 -6.09
N THR A 63 -6.72 -4.13 -7.40
CA THR A 63 -6.06 -5.25 -8.05
C THR A 63 -4.59 -5.34 -7.64
N GLY A 64 -4.14 -6.54 -7.26
CA GLY A 64 -2.75 -6.78 -6.88
C GLY A 64 -2.44 -6.57 -5.41
N ALA A 65 -3.43 -6.20 -4.59
CA ALA A 65 -3.23 -6.07 -3.14
C ALA A 65 -3.42 -7.44 -2.47
N GLU A 66 -2.52 -7.74 -1.54
CA GLU A 66 -2.58 -8.98 -0.75
C GLU A 66 -2.32 -8.63 0.71
N TYR A 67 -2.72 -9.50 1.61
CA TYR A 67 -2.53 -9.27 3.04
C TYR A 67 -1.96 -10.50 3.75
N ASP A 68 -1.30 -10.22 4.86
CA ASP A 68 -0.77 -11.25 5.75
C ASP A 68 -1.80 -11.60 6.83
#